data_c6080c44c37a0ee3e01d954ae01c724b
#
_entry.id   c6080c44c37a0ee3e01d954ae01c724b
#
_cell.length_a   1.000
_cell.length_b   1.000
_cell.length_c   1.000
_cell.angle_alpha   90.00
_cell.angle_beta   90.00
_cell.angle_gamma   90.00
#
_symmetry.space_group_name_H-M   'P 1'
#
loop_
_entity.id
_entity.type
_entity.pdbx_description
1 polymer ?
#
loop_
_entity_poly.entity_id
_entity_poly.type
_entity_poly.pdbx_seq_one_letter_code
_entity_poly.pdbx_strand_id
1 'polypeptide(L)'
;EGFVGLAGYFVFGGYKLFSRRASRKSVMQDEALLAHEGAFTWNQKLTLAIIGLLLISVCFFGIDVGMGAIIGASILTICRASNEEAAIKTIPWNVIVMVCGVTVLISILEKKGGMDLFTTILARFSTPTSVTGVMGFVTGLISVYSSSSGVVLPAFLPTIPGLIQKIGGGNAMAIASSVNVGAHLVDVSPLSTLGALCIANAAASVNRKSLFNKLMAWGLSMSVVGALVCWVFFGLL
;
A
#
# COMPACT_ATOMS: atom_id res chain seq x y z
N GLU A 1 5.51 -8.11 3.46
CA GLU A 1 6.16 -6.88 2.96
C GLU A 1 7.54 -6.65 3.60
N GLY A 2 7.67 -6.68 4.93
CA GLY A 2 8.95 -6.48 5.63
C GLY A 2 10.06 -7.44 5.15
N PHE A 3 9.74 -8.71 4.94
CA PHE A 3 10.68 -9.70 4.40
C PHE A 3 11.15 -9.36 2.98
N VAL A 4 10.24 -8.89 2.12
CA VAL A 4 10.57 -8.50 0.75
C VAL A 4 11.40 -7.22 0.73
N GLY A 5 11.09 -6.26 1.60
CA GLY A 5 11.90 -5.05 1.79
C GLY A 5 13.33 -5.39 2.26
N LEU A 6 13.46 -6.31 3.22
CA LEU A 6 14.75 -6.79 3.71
C LEU A 6 15.53 -7.53 2.61
N ALA A 7 14.86 -8.42 1.87
CA ALA A 7 15.46 -9.14 0.75
C ALA A 7 15.94 -8.16 -0.34
N GLY A 8 15.11 -7.18 -0.70
CA GLY A 8 15.49 -6.10 -1.62
C GLY A 8 16.71 -5.33 -1.15
N TYR A 9 16.76 -4.97 0.14
CA TYR A 9 17.90 -4.31 0.73
C TYR A 9 19.20 -5.12 0.54
N PHE A 10 19.17 -6.43 0.77
CA PHE A 10 20.33 -7.29 0.54
C PHE A 10 20.69 -7.45 -0.94
N VAL A 11 19.71 -7.65 -1.82
CA VAL A 11 19.92 -7.83 -3.27
C VAL A 11 20.51 -6.57 -3.90
N PHE A 12 20.05 -5.38 -3.50
CA PHE A 12 20.61 -4.11 -3.99
C PHE A 12 21.92 -3.71 -3.32
N GLY A 13 22.49 -4.57 -2.48
CA GLY A 13 23.82 -4.38 -1.89
C GLY A 13 23.83 -3.48 -0.66
N GLY A 14 22.71 -3.33 0.01
CA GLY A 14 22.59 -2.55 1.24
C GLY A 14 23.52 -3.03 2.36
N TYR A 15 23.90 -4.32 2.36
CA TYR A 15 24.93 -4.83 3.28
C TYR A 15 26.27 -4.11 3.19
N LYS A 16 26.59 -3.50 2.03
CA LYS A 16 27.82 -2.69 1.85
C LYS A 16 27.78 -1.38 2.65
N LEU A 17 26.59 -0.93 3.04
CA LEU A 17 26.41 0.24 3.89
C LEU A 17 26.83 -0.03 5.34
N PHE A 18 26.65 -1.26 5.83
CA PHE A 18 27.15 -1.65 7.15
C PHE A 18 28.67 -1.64 7.24
N SER A 19 29.35 -1.91 6.13
CA SER A 19 30.83 -1.93 6.06
C SER A 19 31.43 -0.53 5.82
N ARG A 20 30.65 0.42 5.30
CA ARG A 20 31.10 1.82 5.20
C ARG A 20 30.86 2.49 6.55
N ARG A 21 31.94 2.67 7.31
CA ARG A 21 32.01 3.58 8.44
C ARG A 21 31.37 4.90 8.01
N ALA A 22 30.20 5.22 8.53
CA ALA A 22 29.48 6.45 8.23
C ALA A 22 30.50 7.62 8.33
N SER A 23 30.61 8.41 7.28
CA SER A 23 31.54 9.54 7.29
C SER A 23 31.11 10.46 8.43
N ARG A 24 32.00 10.72 9.36
CA ARG A 24 31.76 11.49 10.60
C ARG A 24 31.06 12.84 10.34
N LYS A 25 31.15 13.35 9.11
CA LYS A 25 30.48 14.58 8.66
C LYS A 25 28.95 14.44 8.46
N SER A 26 28.46 13.29 7.98
CA SER A 26 27.01 13.08 7.82
C SER A 26 26.33 12.84 9.17
N VAL A 27 27.00 12.15 10.09
CA VAL A 27 26.48 11.90 11.44
C VAL A 27 26.37 13.21 12.25
N MET A 28 27.33 14.13 12.11
CA MET A 28 27.26 15.44 12.80
C MET A 28 26.14 16.33 12.24
N GLN A 29 25.79 16.19 10.97
CA GLN A 29 24.72 16.97 10.36
C GLN A 29 23.35 16.40 10.74
N ASP A 30 23.22 15.07 10.87
CA ASP A 30 22.03 14.40 11.38
C ASP A 30 21.86 14.62 12.90
N GLU A 31 22.93 14.60 13.69
CA GLU A 31 22.88 14.97 15.12
C GLU A 31 22.46 16.42 15.33
N ALA A 32 22.88 17.36 14.48
CA ALA A 32 22.45 18.75 14.57
C ALA A 32 20.97 18.94 14.22
N LEU A 33 20.41 18.10 13.31
CA LEU A 33 18.98 18.06 13.01
C LEU A 33 18.18 17.39 14.15
N LEU A 34 18.71 16.35 14.77
CA LEU A 34 18.10 15.65 15.89
C LEU A 34 18.20 16.45 17.21
N ALA A 35 19.24 17.28 17.39
CA ALA A 35 19.40 18.14 18.56
C ALA A 35 18.36 19.28 18.65
N HIS A 36 17.56 19.50 17.61
CA HIS A 36 16.41 20.42 17.63
C HIS A 36 15.09 19.76 17.99
N GLU A 37 15.08 18.45 18.26
CA GLU A 37 13.91 17.78 18.82
C GLU A 37 13.82 18.03 20.31
N GLY A 38 13.23 19.18 20.68
CA GLY A 38 12.78 19.45 22.03
C GLY A 38 11.81 18.37 22.51
N ALA A 39 11.67 18.21 23.83
CA ALA A 39 10.70 17.27 24.42
C ALA A 39 9.34 17.39 23.75
N PHE A 40 8.69 16.24 23.50
CA PHE A 40 7.37 16.12 22.89
C PHE A 40 6.42 17.18 23.46
N THR A 41 5.89 18.02 22.61
CA THR A 41 4.93 19.06 22.98
C THR A 41 3.62 18.40 23.45
N TRP A 42 2.85 19.12 24.26
CA TRP A 42 1.55 18.65 24.74
C TRP A 42 0.64 18.22 23.57
N ASN A 43 0.62 18.99 22.49
CA ASN A 43 -0.18 18.71 21.29
C ASN A 43 0.24 17.40 20.61
N GLN A 44 1.53 17.11 20.52
CA GLN A 44 2.05 15.86 19.97
C GLN A 44 1.67 14.66 20.85
N LYS A 45 1.74 14.81 22.19
CA LYS A 45 1.30 13.76 23.13
C LYS A 45 -0.18 13.47 22.99
N LEU A 46 -1.00 14.53 22.87
CA LEU A 46 -2.45 14.40 22.67
C LEU A 46 -2.76 13.69 21.37
N THR A 47 -2.10 14.08 20.27
CA THR A 47 -2.26 13.43 18.96
C THR A 47 -1.91 11.94 19.03
N LEU A 48 -0.78 11.62 19.67
CA LEU A 48 -0.35 10.23 19.84
C LEU A 48 -1.33 9.42 20.69
N ALA A 49 -1.88 10.02 21.76
CA ALA A 49 -2.89 9.38 22.61
C ALA A 49 -4.18 9.09 21.82
N ILE A 50 -4.63 10.02 20.99
CA ILE A 50 -5.84 9.84 20.14
C ILE A 50 -5.61 8.76 19.09
N ILE A 51 -4.43 8.72 18.45
CA ILE A 51 -4.07 7.64 17.53
C ILE A 51 -4.05 6.28 18.25
N GLY A 52 -3.46 6.21 19.45
CA GLY A 52 -3.46 5.00 20.26
C GLY A 52 -4.87 4.55 20.63
N LEU A 53 -5.73 5.48 21.04
CA LEU A 53 -7.13 5.21 21.37
C LEU A 53 -7.90 4.70 20.14
N LEU A 54 -7.68 5.30 18.96
CA LEU A 54 -8.25 4.86 17.70
C LEU A 54 -7.87 3.41 17.40
N LEU A 55 -6.58 3.07 17.50
CA LEU A 55 -6.10 1.72 17.26
C LEU A 55 -6.74 0.69 18.22
N ILE A 56 -6.81 1.04 19.51
CA ILE A 56 -7.47 0.19 20.51
C ILE A 56 -8.96 0.03 20.17
N SER A 57 -9.64 1.11 19.82
CA SER A 57 -11.07 1.09 19.47
C SER A 57 -11.37 0.22 18.25
N VAL A 58 -10.53 0.31 17.23
CA VAL A 58 -10.67 -0.53 16.01
C VAL A 58 -10.38 -2.00 16.33
N CYS A 59 -9.29 -2.30 17.05
CA CYS A 59 -8.87 -3.68 17.29
C CYS A 59 -9.76 -4.42 18.29
N PHE A 60 -10.24 -3.74 19.35
CA PHE A 60 -10.98 -4.40 20.42
C PHE A 60 -12.50 -4.20 20.35
N PHE A 61 -12.96 -3.06 19.83
CA PHE A 61 -14.38 -2.74 19.76
C PHE A 61 -14.95 -2.84 18.34
N GLY A 62 -14.12 -3.12 17.32
CA GLY A 62 -14.57 -3.26 15.94
C GLY A 62 -15.18 -1.98 15.34
N ILE A 63 -14.78 -0.81 15.87
CA ILE A 63 -15.26 0.49 15.36
C ILE A 63 -14.66 0.70 13.96
N ASP A 64 -15.49 1.21 13.04
CA ASP A 64 -15.01 1.60 11.71
C ASP A 64 -13.89 2.64 11.79
N VAL A 65 -12.79 2.37 11.08
CA VAL A 65 -11.58 3.20 11.10
C VAL A 65 -11.88 4.63 10.66
N GLY A 66 -12.75 4.79 9.63
CA GLY A 66 -13.12 6.12 9.10
C GLY A 66 -13.90 6.93 10.12
N MET A 67 -14.91 6.33 10.76
CA MET A 67 -15.65 7.00 11.83
C MET A 67 -14.75 7.37 13.01
N GLY A 68 -13.92 6.44 13.46
CA GLY A 68 -12.98 6.69 14.54
C GLY A 68 -11.99 7.81 14.22
N ALA A 69 -11.49 7.85 12.97
CA ALA A 69 -10.57 8.89 12.52
C ALA A 69 -11.25 10.29 12.47
N ILE A 70 -12.52 10.36 12.01
CA ILE A 70 -13.28 11.62 12.00
C ILE A 70 -13.50 12.13 13.44
N ILE A 71 -13.89 11.24 14.36
CA ILE A 71 -14.06 11.60 15.77
C ILE A 71 -12.73 12.09 16.35
N GLY A 72 -11.64 11.37 16.13
CA GLY A 72 -10.30 11.75 16.60
C GLY A 72 -9.85 13.10 16.05
N ALA A 73 -10.04 13.34 14.76
CA ALA A 73 -9.73 14.62 14.11
C ALA A 73 -10.58 15.76 14.69
N SER A 74 -11.87 15.53 14.94
CA SER A 74 -12.76 16.51 15.57
C SER A 74 -12.30 16.89 16.97
N ILE A 75 -11.87 15.92 17.79
CA ILE A 75 -11.33 16.17 19.14
C ILE A 75 -10.04 17.00 19.03
N LEU A 76 -9.12 16.67 18.13
CA LEU A 76 -7.88 17.43 17.93
C LEU A 76 -8.13 18.88 17.52
N THR A 77 -9.14 19.09 16.66
CA THR A 77 -9.57 20.42 16.23
C THR A 77 -10.14 21.24 17.39
N ILE A 78 -11.05 20.65 18.17
CA ILE A 78 -11.65 21.30 19.36
C ILE A 78 -10.57 21.65 20.39
N CYS A 79 -9.60 20.75 20.61
CA CYS A 79 -8.47 20.97 21.51
C CYS A 79 -7.41 21.94 20.96
N ARG A 80 -7.59 22.46 19.74
CA ARG A 80 -6.62 23.33 19.05
C ARG A 80 -5.21 22.74 19.02
N ALA A 81 -5.12 21.41 18.91
CA ALA A 81 -3.84 20.70 18.89
C ALA A 81 -3.09 20.86 17.56
N SER A 82 -3.82 21.23 16.48
CA SER A 82 -3.26 21.47 15.15
C SER A 82 -3.82 22.75 14.53
N ASN A 83 -3.09 23.29 13.55
CA ASN A 83 -3.59 24.39 12.73
C ASN A 83 -4.54 23.80 11.65
N GLU A 84 -5.82 24.18 11.71
CA GLU A 84 -6.88 23.68 10.83
C GLU A 84 -6.58 23.94 9.35
N GLU A 85 -6.13 25.14 8.99
CA GLU A 85 -5.80 25.47 7.60
C GLU A 85 -4.65 24.61 7.07
N ALA A 86 -3.62 24.41 7.88
CA ALA A 86 -2.48 23.55 7.50
C ALA A 86 -2.93 22.10 7.38
N ALA A 87 -3.76 21.61 8.30
CA ALA A 87 -4.29 20.25 8.27
C ALA A 87 -5.12 20.02 6.99
N ILE A 88 -6.03 20.91 6.64
CA ILE A 88 -6.86 20.80 5.42
C ILE A 88 -6.01 20.83 4.15
N LYS A 89 -4.96 21.65 4.11
CA LYS A 89 -4.04 21.73 2.96
C LYS A 89 -3.19 20.46 2.79
N THR A 90 -2.92 19.74 3.87
CA THR A 90 -2.14 18.48 3.84
C THR A 90 -2.99 17.26 3.54
N ILE A 91 -4.32 17.36 3.51
CA ILE A 91 -5.20 16.27 3.11
C ILE A 91 -4.87 15.86 1.66
N PRO A 92 -4.69 14.57 1.39
CA PRO A 92 -4.38 14.07 0.05
C PRO A 92 -5.62 14.08 -0.86
N TRP A 93 -6.11 15.27 -1.19
CA TRP A 93 -7.32 15.48 -2.01
C TRP A 93 -7.30 14.72 -3.32
N ASN A 94 -6.13 14.62 -3.97
CA ASN A 94 -5.97 13.86 -5.21
C ASN A 94 -6.34 12.39 -5.02
N VAL A 95 -5.96 11.78 -3.88
CA VAL A 95 -6.27 10.37 -3.57
C VAL A 95 -7.77 10.23 -3.30
N ILE A 96 -8.37 11.14 -2.53
CA ILE A 96 -9.80 11.13 -2.21
C ILE A 96 -10.62 11.21 -3.51
N VAL A 97 -10.35 12.20 -4.36
CA VAL A 97 -11.06 12.38 -5.63
C VAL A 97 -10.87 11.17 -6.55
N MET A 98 -9.65 10.63 -6.62
CA MET A 98 -9.37 9.43 -7.41
C MET A 98 -10.18 8.22 -6.92
N VAL A 99 -10.18 7.95 -5.62
CA VAL A 99 -10.93 6.81 -5.04
C VAL A 99 -12.43 6.97 -5.26
N CYS A 100 -12.99 8.16 -5.02
CA CYS A 100 -14.40 8.44 -5.28
C CYS A 100 -14.73 8.25 -6.78
N GLY A 101 -13.89 8.78 -7.68
CA GLY A 101 -14.08 8.64 -9.12
C GLY A 101 -14.04 7.17 -9.58
N VAL A 102 -13.07 6.41 -9.11
CA VAL A 102 -12.95 4.97 -9.42
C VAL A 102 -14.17 4.21 -8.89
N THR A 103 -14.64 4.51 -7.68
CA THR A 103 -15.83 3.86 -7.11
C THR A 103 -17.08 4.11 -7.96
N VAL A 104 -17.27 5.34 -8.45
CA VAL A 104 -18.38 5.67 -9.36
C VAL A 104 -18.26 4.89 -10.68
N LEU A 105 -17.05 4.84 -11.27
CA LEU A 105 -16.82 4.08 -12.51
C LEU A 105 -17.09 2.58 -12.32
N ILE A 106 -16.67 2.00 -11.20
CA ILE A 106 -16.95 0.58 -10.86
C ILE A 106 -18.45 0.37 -10.72
N SER A 107 -19.20 1.26 -10.06
CA SER A 107 -20.65 1.16 -9.93
C SER A 107 -21.37 1.21 -11.29
N ILE A 108 -20.87 2.04 -12.23
CA ILE A 108 -21.39 2.09 -13.59
C ILE A 108 -21.06 0.78 -14.33
N LEU A 109 -19.85 0.28 -14.21
CA LEU A 109 -19.40 -0.96 -14.81
C LEU A 109 -20.24 -2.15 -14.34
N GLU A 110 -20.54 -2.20 -13.03
CA GLU A 110 -21.39 -3.20 -12.43
C GLU A 110 -22.81 -3.17 -13.02
N LYS A 111 -23.43 -1.99 -13.06
CA LYS A 111 -24.77 -1.80 -13.65
C LYS A 111 -24.86 -2.18 -15.13
N LYS A 112 -23.74 -2.11 -15.85
CA LYS A 112 -23.67 -2.46 -17.27
C LYS A 112 -23.22 -3.91 -17.53
N GLY A 113 -23.08 -4.73 -16.49
CA GLY A 113 -22.64 -6.13 -16.60
C GLY A 113 -21.15 -6.30 -16.88
N GLY A 114 -20.36 -5.20 -16.86
CA GLY A 114 -18.93 -5.27 -17.11
C GLY A 114 -18.16 -6.03 -16.02
N MET A 115 -18.63 -5.98 -14.78
CA MET A 115 -18.07 -6.78 -13.67
C MET A 115 -18.30 -8.28 -13.89
N ASP A 116 -19.47 -8.65 -14.48
CA ASP A 116 -19.76 -10.04 -14.83
C ASP A 116 -18.84 -10.56 -15.92
N LEU A 117 -18.59 -9.75 -16.96
CA LEU A 117 -17.62 -10.07 -18.01
C LEU A 117 -16.20 -10.21 -17.44
N PHE A 118 -15.78 -9.27 -16.58
CA PHE A 118 -14.45 -9.26 -15.97
C PHE A 118 -14.23 -10.51 -15.09
N THR A 119 -15.20 -10.84 -14.23
CA THR A 119 -15.14 -12.06 -13.40
C THR A 119 -15.19 -13.33 -14.24
N THR A 120 -15.89 -13.33 -15.38
CA THR A 120 -15.90 -14.47 -16.31
C THR A 120 -14.55 -14.70 -16.94
N ILE A 121 -13.86 -13.63 -17.33
CA ILE A 121 -12.49 -13.71 -17.87
C ILE A 121 -11.54 -14.25 -16.79
N LEU A 122 -11.57 -13.72 -15.59
CA LEU A 122 -10.74 -14.21 -14.46
C LEU A 122 -11.03 -15.67 -14.13
N ALA A 123 -12.31 -16.09 -14.14
CA ALA A 123 -12.72 -17.46 -13.86
C ALA A 123 -12.19 -18.46 -14.90
N ARG A 124 -12.01 -18.06 -16.15
CA ARG A 124 -11.42 -18.94 -17.19
C ARG A 124 -9.97 -19.31 -16.91
N PHE A 125 -9.23 -18.44 -16.23
CA PHE A 125 -7.83 -18.64 -15.87
C PHE A 125 -7.64 -19.12 -14.43
N SER A 126 -8.73 -19.30 -13.68
CA SER A 126 -8.70 -19.60 -12.26
C SER A 126 -9.45 -20.88 -11.93
N THR A 127 -8.89 -21.66 -11.03
CA THR A 127 -9.56 -22.75 -10.33
C THR A 127 -9.69 -22.40 -8.85
N PRO A 128 -10.51 -23.11 -8.05
CA PRO A 128 -10.60 -22.84 -6.62
C PRO A 128 -9.26 -22.83 -5.88
N THR A 129 -8.27 -23.60 -6.36
CA THR A 129 -6.92 -23.69 -5.78
C THR A 129 -5.93 -22.68 -6.36
N SER A 130 -6.10 -22.23 -7.62
CA SER A 130 -5.17 -21.30 -8.26
C SER A 130 -5.61 -19.84 -8.21
N VAL A 131 -6.85 -19.57 -7.83
CA VAL A 131 -7.44 -18.21 -7.85
C VAL A 131 -6.63 -17.21 -7.01
N THR A 132 -6.08 -17.63 -5.89
CA THR A 132 -5.25 -16.78 -5.02
C THR A 132 -3.97 -16.34 -5.73
N GLY A 133 -3.30 -17.25 -6.42
CA GLY A 133 -2.12 -16.93 -7.23
C GLY A 133 -2.44 -16.05 -8.43
N VAL A 134 -3.53 -16.36 -9.16
CA VAL A 134 -3.97 -15.57 -10.32
C VAL A 134 -4.34 -14.15 -9.89
N MET A 135 -5.10 -14.00 -8.80
CA MET A 135 -5.48 -12.68 -8.28
C MET A 135 -4.25 -11.91 -7.80
N GLY A 136 -3.33 -12.55 -7.06
CA GLY A 136 -2.08 -11.93 -6.65
C GLY A 136 -1.23 -11.46 -7.83
N PHE A 137 -1.15 -12.27 -8.91
CA PHE A 137 -0.43 -11.91 -10.13
C PHE A 137 -1.05 -10.73 -10.86
N VAL A 138 -2.34 -10.81 -11.16
CA VAL A 138 -3.06 -9.78 -11.94
C VAL A 138 -3.06 -8.46 -11.20
N THR A 139 -3.36 -8.47 -9.90
CA THR A 139 -3.36 -7.25 -9.08
C THR A 139 -1.95 -6.67 -8.92
N GLY A 140 -0.94 -7.52 -8.76
CA GLY A 140 0.46 -7.10 -8.75
C GLY A 140 0.86 -6.46 -10.06
N LEU A 141 0.56 -7.09 -11.20
CA LEU A 141 0.91 -6.56 -12.52
C LEU A 141 0.26 -5.19 -12.79
N ILE A 142 -1.01 -5.02 -12.43
CA ILE A 142 -1.71 -3.74 -12.59
C ILE A 142 -1.13 -2.70 -11.62
N SER A 143 -0.80 -3.10 -10.41
CA SER A 143 -0.25 -2.19 -9.38
C SER A 143 1.16 -1.69 -9.72
N VAL A 144 1.92 -2.40 -10.57
CA VAL A 144 3.21 -1.87 -11.10
C VAL A 144 3.01 -0.50 -11.77
N TYR A 145 1.88 -0.28 -12.43
CA TYR A 145 1.58 0.94 -13.21
C TYR A 145 0.53 1.85 -12.56
N SER A 146 -0.09 1.42 -11.47
CA SER A 146 -1.19 2.14 -10.85
C SER A 146 -1.05 2.18 -9.32
N SER A 147 -1.98 2.89 -8.65
CA SER A 147 -2.03 2.92 -7.18
C SER A 147 -2.71 1.66 -6.64
N SER A 148 -2.03 0.95 -5.74
CA SER A 148 -2.56 -0.25 -5.06
C SER A 148 -3.85 0.08 -4.32
N SER A 149 -3.82 1.04 -3.41
CA SER A 149 -4.95 1.42 -2.56
C SER A 149 -6.00 2.29 -3.27
N GLY A 150 -5.57 3.13 -4.24
CA GLY A 150 -6.49 4.04 -4.93
C GLY A 150 -7.23 3.42 -6.11
N VAL A 151 -6.66 2.41 -6.76
CA VAL A 151 -7.22 1.82 -7.98
C VAL A 151 -7.42 0.32 -7.83
N VAL A 152 -6.38 -0.44 -7.47
CA VAL A 152 -6.43 -1.90 -7.50
C VAL A 152 -7.40 -2.46 -6.48
N LEU A 153 -7.29 -2.08 -5.21
CA LEU A 153 -8.17 -2.60 -4.17
C LEU A 153 -9.65 -2.27 -4.44
N PRO A 154 -10.04 -1.00 -4.73
CA PRO A 154 -11.44 -0.70 -5.04
C PRO A 154 -11.98 -1.41 -6.27
N ALA A 155 -11.12 -1.71 -7.26
CA ALA A 155 -11.54 -2.39 -8.49
C ALA A 155 -11.71 -3.90 -8.29
N PHE A 156 -10.83 -4.55 -7.52
CA PHE A 156 -10.79 -6.01 -7.44
C PHE A 156 -11.56 -6.60 -6.26
N LEU A 157 -11.58 -5.96 -5.09
CA LEU A 157 -12.29 -6.50 -3.92
C LEU A 157 -13.78 -6.75 -4.17
N PRO A 158 -14.54 -5.85 -4.84
CA PRO A 158 -15.95 -6.11 -5.14
C PRO A 158 -16.19 -7.27 -6.10
N THR A 159 -15.18 -7.71 -6.87
CA THR A 159 -15.32 -8.81 -7.83
C THR A 159 -15.31 -10.19 -7.17
N ILE A 160 -14.80 -10.30 -5.94
CA ILE A 160 -14.54 -11.56 -5.26
C ILE A 160 -15.80 -12.45 -5.13
N PRO A 161 -16.96 -11.93 -4.66
CA PRO A 161 -18.14 -12.76 -4.55
C PRO A 161 -18.59 -13.38 -5.88
N GLY A 162 -18.61 -12.58 -6.95
CA GLY A 162 -18.95 -13.04 -8.30
C GLY A 162 -17.93 -14.03 -8.87
N LEU A 163 -16.65 -13.85 -8.55
CA LEU A 163 -15.59 -14.78 -8.95
C LEU A 163 -15.75 -16.14 -8.28
N ILE A 164 -15.98 -16.18 -6.98
CA ILE A 164 -16.21 -17.42 -6.20
C ILE A 164 -17.41 -18.20 -6.75
N GLN A 165 -18.49 -17.52 -7.08
CA GLN A 165 -19.67 -18.18 -7.68
C GLN A 165 -19.35 -18.84 -9.02
N LYS A 166 -18.53 -18.18 -9.85
CA LYS A 166 -18.19 -18.68 -11.20
C LYS A 166 -17.17 -19.82 -11.20
N ILE A 167 -16.22 -19.81 -10.26
CA ILE A 167 -15.23 -20.88 -10.14
C ILE A 167 -15.75 -22.08 -9.31
N GLY A 168 -16.90 -21.93 -8.67
CA GLY A 168 -17.53 -23.01 -7.89
C GLY A 168 -16.88 -23.27 -6.54
N GLY A 169 -16.13 -22.31 -5.97
CA GLY A 169 -15.49 -22.45 -4.66
C GLY A 169 -14.40 -21.40 -4.42
N GLY A 170 -13.78 -21.49 -3.25
CA GLY A 170 -12.70 -20.60 -2.81
C GLY A 170 -13.07 -19.82 -1.54
N ASN A 171 -12.03 -19.42 -0.80
CA ASN A 171 -12.20 -18.62 0.42
C ASN A 171 -12.08 -17.12 0.09
N ALA A 172 -13.14 -16.36 0.35
CA ALA A 172 -13.19 -14.93 0.07
C ALA A 172 -12.07 -14.15 0.77
N MET A 173 -11.75 -14.50 2.02
CA MET A 173 -10.68 -13.85 2.78
C MET A 173 -9.30 -14.15 2.19
N ALA A 174 -9.07 -15.39 1.76
CA ALA A 174 -7.83 -15.80 1.10
C ALA A 174 -7.62 -15.05 -0.22
N ILE A 175 -8.68 -14.90 -1.02
CA ILE A 175 -8.64 -14.16 -2.28
C ILE A 175 -8.43 -12.66 -2.01
N ALA A 176 -9.13 -12.07 -1.04
CA ALA A 176 -8.94 -10.67 -0.66
C ALA A 176 -7.53 -10.40 -0.15
N SER A 177 -6.99 -11.30 0.68
CA SER A 177 -5.60 -11.23 1.15
C SER A 177 -4.61 -11.31 -0.02
N SER A 178 -4.88 -12.16 -1.00
CA SER A 178 -4.04 -12.28 -2.21
C SER A 178 -4.06 -11.02 -3.07
N VAL A 179 -5.23 -10.38 -3.22
CA VAL A 179 -5.36 -9.07 -3.89
C VAL A 179 -4.52 -8.03 -3.17
N ASN A 180 -4.63 -7.96 -1.84
CA ASN A 180 -3.90 -6.99 -1.02
C ASN A 180 -2.38 -7.23 -1.07
N VAL A 181 -1.93 -8.46 -0.86
CA VAL A 181 -0.50 -8.83 -0.90
C VAL A 181 0.07 -8.60 -2.30
N GLY A 182 -0.61 -9.08 -3.35
CA GLY A 182 -0.16 -8.91 -4.73
C GLY A 182 -0.01 -7.44 -5.10
N ALA A 183 -0.98 -6.60 -4.75
CA ALA A 183 -0.96 -5.18 -5.05
C ALA A 183 0.18 -4.43 -4.33
N HIS A 184 0.41 -4.70 -3.04
CA HIS A 184 1.38 -3.94 -2.24
C HIS A 184 2.83 -4.43 -2.36
N LEU A 185 3.07 -5.70 -2.74
CA LEU A 185 4.43 -6.20 -2.96
C LEU A 185 5.19 -5.46 -4.06
N VAL A 186 4.47 -4.85 -4.99
CA VAL A 186 5.04 -4.12 -6.13
C VAL A 186 5.11 -2.60 -5.93
N ASP A 187 4.74 -2.08 -4.77
CA ASP A 187 4.71 -0.64 -4.46
C ASP A 187 6.07 0.06 -4.56
N VAL A 188 7.17 -0.69 -4.63
CA VAL A 188 8.51 -0.17 -4.92
C VAL A 188 8.73 0.09 -6.41
N SER A 189 7.78 -0.28 -7.28
CA SER A 189 7.84 0.05 -8.71
C SER A 189 8.03 1.55 -8.92
N PRO A 190 8.86 1.97 -9.90
CA PRO A 190 9.14 3.39 -10.15
C PRO A 190 7.89 4.19 -10.61
N LEU A 191 6.85 3.51 -11.02
CA LEU A 191 5.57 4.11 -11.44
C LEU A 191 4.54 4.16 -10.31
N SER A 192 4.81 3.49 -9.18
CA SER A 192 4.02 3.59 -7.96
C SER A 192 4.46 4.79 -7.11
N THR A 193 3.66 5.15 -6.11
CA THR A 193 3.91 6.30 -5.25
C THR A 193 5.25 6.20 -4.52
N LEU A 194 5.56 5.04 -3.92
CA LEU A 194 6.79 4.86 -3.14
C LEU A 194 8.04 4.84 -4.03
N GLY A 195 7.99 4.13 -5.16
CA GLY A 195 9.11 4.07 -6.09
C GLY A 195 9.39 5.42 -6.74
N ALA A 196 8.35 6.18 -7.09
CA ALA A 196 8.50 7.55 -7.61
C ALA A 196 9.17 8.47 -6.58
N LEU A 197 8.77 8.40 -5.31
CA LEU A 197 9.40 9.16 -4.22
C LEU A 197 10.88 8.77 -4.04
N CYS A 198 11.20 7.48 -4.12
CA CYS A 198 12.60 7.02 -4.06
C CYS A 198 13.45 7.62 -5.17
N ILE A 199 12.92 7.68 -6.41
CA ILE A 199 13.65 8.27 -7.55
C ILE A 199 13.76 9.78 -7.40
N ALA A 200 12.70 10.47 -6.96
CA ALA A 200 12.70 11.91 -6.78
C ALA A 200 13.74 12.36 -5.74
N ASN A 201 13.86 11.61 -4.63
CA ASN A 201 14.79 11.89 -3.54
C ASN A 201 16.19 11.23 -3.71
N ALA A 202 16.44 10.58 -4.84
CA ALA A 202 17.75 9.96 -5.09
C ALA A 202 18.83 11.02 -5.15
N ALA A 203 19.99 10.75 -4.50
CA ALA A 203 21.14 11.63 -4.49
C ALA A 203 21.60 11.98 -5.92
N ALA A 204 22.17 13.18 -6.12
CA ALA A 204 22.61 13.66 -7.43
C ALA A 204 23.68 12.76 -8.09
N SER A 205 24.42 11.99 -7.29
CA SER A 205 25.42 11.01 -7.75
C SER A 205 24.82 9.73 -8.33
N VAL A 206 23.50 9.48 -8.14
CA VAL A 206 22.82 8.26 -8.58
C VAL A 206 22.29 8.45 -9.99
N ASN A 207 22.60 7.52 -10.88
CA ASN A 207 22.00 7.49 -12.22
C ASN A 207 20.51 7.10 -12.11
N ARG A 208 19.63 8.10 -12.20
CA ARG A 208 18.18 7.93 -12.07
C ARG A 208 17.59 6.96 -13.08
N LYS A 209 18.12 6.89 -14.32
CA LYS A 209 17.66 5.94 -15.33
C LYS A 209 17.99 4.50 -14.94
N SER A 210 19.20 4.27 -14.43
CA SER A 210 19.59 2.95 -13.94
C SER A 210 18.75 2.53 -12.72
N LEU A 211 18.50 3.47 -11.80
CA LEU A 211 17.63 3.23 -10.64
C LEU A 211 16.21 2.90 -11.06
N PHE A 212 15.63 3.66 -12.00
CA PHE A 212 14.32 3.41 -12.58
C PHE A 212 14.22 1.97 -13.13
N ASN A 213 15.17 1.58 -13.98
CA ASN A 213 15.15 0.25 -14.60
C ASN A 213 15.28 -0.88 -13.55
N LYS A 214 16.10 -0.69 -12.52
CA LYS A 214 16.23 -1.67 -11.43
C LYS A 214 14.94 -1.80 -10.61
N LEU A 215 14.32 -0.69 -10.26
CA LEU A 215 13.05 -0.69 -9.52
C LEU A 215 11.91 -1.27 -10.37
N MET A 216 11.90 -1.03 -11.68
CA MET A 216 10.93 -1.63 -12.60
C MET A 216 11.10 -3.15 -12.69
N ALA A 217 12.33 -3.61 -12.89
CA ALA A 217 12.63 -5.05 -12.91
C ALA A 217 12.28 -5.71 -11.59
N TRP A 218 12.56 -5.05 -10.47
CA TRP A 218 12.18 -5.52 -9.14
C TRP A 218 10.65 -5.61 -8.99
N GLY A 219 9.90 -4.55 -9.31
CA GLY A 219 8.43 -4.54 -9.24
C GLY A 219 7.80 -5.66 -10.07
N LEU A 220 8.26 -5.85 -11.33
CA LEU A 220 7.79 -6.93 -12.19
C LEU A 220 8.14 -8.32 -11.64
N SER A 221 9.33 -8.50 -11.09
CA SER A 221 9.71 -9.77 -10.46
C SER A 221 8.88 -10.05 -9.20
N MET A 222 8.54 -9.01 -8.44
CA MET A 222 7.71 -9.14 -7.24
C MET A 222 6.25 -9.49 -7.55
N SER A 223 5.70 -9.13 -8.72
CA SER A 223 4.37 -9.63 -9.12
C SER A 223 4.35 -11.15 -9.31
N VAL A 224 5.42 -11.73 -9.83
CA VAL A 224 5.55 -13.20 -9.96
C VAL A 224 5.77 -13.85 -8.60
N VAL A 225 6.69 -13.30 -7.78
CA VAL A 225 6.94 -13.80 -6.41
C VAL A 225 5.68 -13.69 -5.56
N GLY A 226 4.96 -12.56 -5.64
CA GLY A 226 3.71 -12.35 -4.93
C GLY A 226 2.64 -13.37 -5.32
N ALA A 227 2.51 -13.68 -6.61
CA ALA A 227 1.60 -14.70 -7.10
C ALA A 227 1.92 -16.09 -6.52
N LEU A 228 3.20 -16.47 -6.51
CA LEU A 228 3.65 -17.74 -5.94
C LEU A 228 3.40 -17.80 -4.43
N VAL A 229 3.72 -16.74 -3.71
CA VAL A 229 3.48 -16.64 -2.27
C VAL A 229 1.97 -16.74 -1.98
N CYS A 230 1.13 -16.00 -2.71
CA CYS A 230 -0.31 -16.05 -2.53
C CYS A 230 -0.88 -17.44 -2.85
N TRP A 231 -0.39 -18.09 -3.90
CA TRP A 231 -0.81 -19.43 -4.24
C TRP A 231 -0.44 -20.46 -3.17
N VAL A 232 0.79 -20.42 -2.67
CA VAL A 232 1.27 -21.37 -1.66
C VAL A 232 0.60 -21.15 -0.30
N PHE A 233 0.54 -19.89 0.18
CA PHE A 233 0.03 -19.61 1.52
C PHE A 233 -1.50 -19.50 1.62
N PHE A 234 -2.18 -19.16 0.55
CA PHE A 234 -3.63 -18.96 0.56
C PHE A 234 -4.38 -19.91 -0.37
N GLY A 235 -3.69 -20.57 -1.29
CA GLY A 235 -4.31 -21.48 -2.25
C GLY A 235 -4.15 -22.96 -1.90
N LEU A 236 -3.07 -23.32 -1.19
CA LEU A 236 -2.77 -24.70 -0.81
C LEU A 236 -3.04 -24.99 0.68
N LEU A 237 -3.10 -23.97 1.54
CA LEU A 237 -3.51 -24.04 2.95
C LEU A 237 -5.00 -23.74 3.08
#